data_d3699dabfe3fa4e4977ece3365a70132
#
_entry.id   d3699dabfe3fa4e4977ece3365a70132
#
_cell.length_a   1.000
_cell.length_b   1.000
_cell.length_c   1.000
_cell.angle_alpha   90.00
_cell.angle_beta   90.00
_cell.angle_gamma   90.00
#
_symmetry.space_group_name_H-M   'P 1'
#
loop_
_entity.id
_entity.type
_entity.pdbx_description
1 polymer ?
#
loop_
_entity_poly.entity_id
_entity_poly.type
_entity_poly.pdbx_seq_one_letter_code
_entity_poly.pdbx_strand_id
1 'polypeptide(L)'
;STDRYLESIDYLKNKKVVFIFDECHRSQFGETHQNIKKFFSNAQMFGFTGTPIFEKNSQSKAGLKLTTDYLFNACLHKYVIVDAIRDRNVLQFQIDYRGKYTAKGMATNESYDEDVEGIDTKELYDNPQRLEMIARYIVNIHDTKTRNREFTAMFCVSSVETLTQYYDLFEKVQAEKQIEDEAQGRIFKPLTIATIFSYAANEAVPTDDLTGLIHEEAADIPSQVNSSSRDKLDRYIANYNRQFKTNYNSGDQFYAYYRDIAQRVKNRQIDILIVVNMFLTGFDSKP
;
A
#
# COMPACT_ATOMS: atom_id res chain seq x y z
N SER A 1 -24.92 13.31 -9.17
CA SER A 1 -25.19 12.85 -10.52
C SER A 1 -24.14 13.44 -11.48
N THR A 2 -23.45 12.58 -12.13
CA THR A 2 -22.33 12.85 -13.05
C THR A 2 -22.73 13.81 -14.17
N ASP A 3 -23.98 13.73 -14.65
CA ASP A 3 -24.48 14.53 -15.77
C ASP A 3 -24.54 16.03 -15.46
N ARG A 4 -24.97 16.44 -14.26
CA ARG A 4 -24.97 17.86 -13.86
C ARG A 4 -23.57 18.48 -13.78
N TYR A 5 -22.57 17.67 -13.44
CA TYR A 5 -21.20 18.14 -13.37
C TYR A 5 -20.62 18.34 -14.79
N LEU A 6 -20.91 17.41 -15.71
CA LEU A 6 -20.50 17.53 -17.10
C LEU A 6 -21.12 18.75 -17.80
N GLU A 7 -22.41 19.04 -17.54
CA GLU A 7 -23.05 20.26 -18.04
C GLU A 7 -22.36 21.53 -17.55
N SER A 8 -21.89 21.58 -16.31
CA SER A 8 -21.21 22.74 -15.75
C SER A 8 -19.86 23.05 -16.38
N ILE A 9 -19.20 22.06 -16.99
CA ILE A 9 -17.88 22.18 -17.63
C ILE A 9 -17.94 22.09 -19.17
N ASP A 10 -19.14 21.99 -19.77
CA ASP A 10 -19.31 21.87 -21.24
C ASP A 10 -18.67 23.01 -22.02
N TYR A 11 -18.58 24.21 -21.44
CA TYR A 11 -17.92 25.36 -22.03
C TYR A 11 -16.40 25.14 -22.23
N LEU A 12 -15.80 24.18 -21.57
CA LEU A 12 -14.37 23.82 -21.71
C LEU A 12 -14.11 22.81 -22.81
N LYS A 13 -15.13 22.12 -23.31
CA LYS A 13 -15.04 20.98 -24.23
C LYS A 13 -14.15 21.26 -25.46
N ASN A 14 -14.26 22.43 -26.02
CA ASN A 14 -13.50 22.84 -27.22
C ASN A 14 -12.34 23.79 -26.93
N LYS A 15 -12.08 24.10 -25.67
CA LYS A 15 -10.94 24.92 -25.28
C LYS A 15 -9.66 24.06 -25.23
N LYS A 16 -8.53 24.75 -25.38
CA LYS A 16 -7.24 24.12 -25.11
C LYS A 16 -7.11 23.89 -23.60
N VAL A 17 -7.19 22.61 -23.18
CA VAL A 17 -7.06 22.21 -21.79
C VAL A 17 -5.79 21.38 -21.64
N VAL A 18 -5.05 21.64 -20.58
CA VAL A 18 -3.86 20.86 -20.21
C VAL A 18 -4.18 20.08 -18.94
N PHE A 19 -4.09 18.75 -19.01
CA PHE A 19 -4.19 17.88 -17.87
C PHE A 19 -2.79 17.47 -17.41
N ILE A 20 -2.54 17.64 -16.13
CA ILE A 20 -1.32 17.17 -15.46
C ILE A 20 -1.74 16.07 -14.49
N PHE A 21 -1.23 14.86 -14.72
CA PHE A 21 -1.50 13.70 -13.90
C PHE A 21 -0.26 13.38 -13.07
N ASP A 22 -0.37 13.51 -11.76
CA ASP A 22 0.63 12.99 -10.84
C ASP A 22 0.37 11.51 -10.55
N GLU A 23 1.41 10.76 -10.20
CA GLU A 23 1.36 9.29 -10.02
C GLU A 23 0.58 8.57 -11.14
N CYS A 24 0.83 8.99 -12.37
CA CYS A 24 0.04 8.59 -13.54
C CYS A 24 0.03 7.09 -13.85
N HIS A 25 0.85 6.29 -13.16
CA HIS A 25 0.84 4.83 -13.27
C HIS A 25 -0.38 4.18 -12.57
N ARG A 26 -1.04 4.86 -11.62
CA ARG A 26 -2.08 4.26 -10.77
C ARG A 26 -3.44 4.14 -11.43
N SER A 27 -3.94 5.20 -12.08
CA SER A 27 -5.37 5.30 -12.43
C SER A 27 -5.65 5.50 -13.93
N GLN A 28 -4.63 5.56 -14.77
CA GLN A 28 -4.78 6.10 -16.13
C GLN A 28 -5.30 5.10 -17.17
N PHE A 29 -5.32 3.79 -16.86
CA PHE A 29 -5.74 2.76 -17.82
C PHE A 29 -7.26 2.50 -17.83
N GLY A 30 -8.04 3.25 -17.04
CA GLY A 30 -9.47 3.04 -16.88
C GLY A 30 -10.35 3.87 -17.80
N GLU A 31 -11.66 3.74 -17.59
CA GLU A 31 -12.70 4.47 -18.31
C GLU A 31 -12.57 5.99 -18.17
N THR A 32 -12.10 6.46 -17.01
CA THR A 32 -11.93 7.91 -16.73
C THR A 32 -11.00 8.57 -17.74
N HIS A 33 -9.85 7.99 -18.04
CA HIS A 33 -8.92 8.55 -19.03
C HIS A 33 -9.54 8.59 -20.44
N GLN A 34 -10.25 7.52 -20.82
CA GLN A 34 -10.95 7.49 -22.11
C GLN A 34 -12.09 8.53 -22.18
N ASN A 35 -12.81 8.71 -21.10
CA ASN A 35 -13.90 9.69 -21.02
C ASN A 35 -13.37 11.12 -21.09
N ILE A 36 -12.24 11.42 -20.42
CA ILE A 36 -11.57 12.71 -20.54
C ILE A 36 -11.16 12.97 -21.98
N LYS A 37 -10.51 12.02 -22.66
CA LYS A 37 -10.13 12.14 -24.08
C LYS A 37 -11.32 12.34 -25.02
N LYS A 38 -12.44 11.68 -24.74
CA LYS A 38 -13.67 11.81 -25.55
C LYS A 38 -14.35 13.17 -25.32
N PHE A 39 -14.34 13.66 -24.10
CA PHE A 39 -15.01 14.92 -23.75
C PHE A 39 -14.21 16.14 -24.20
N PHE A 40 -12.91 16.16 -23.99
CA PHE A 40 -12.04 17.28 -24.34
C PHE A 40 -11.30 17.04 -25.65
N SER A 41 -11.84 17.51 -26.75
CA SER A 41 -11.29 17.28 -28.10
C SER A 41 -9.92 17.92 -28.35
N ASN A 42 -9.56 18.97 -27.58
CA ASN A 42 -8.31 19.73 -27.71
C ASN A 42 -7.47 19.68 -26.42
N ALA A 43 -7.45 18.50 -25.76
CA ALA A 43 -6.70 18.32 -24.54
C ALA A 43 -5.24 17.90 -24.81
N GLN A 44 -4.34 18.46 -24.01
CA GLN A 44 -2.97 17.96 -23.85
C GLN A 44 -2.84 17.26 -22.49
N MET A 45 -2.17 16.12 -22.47
CA MET A 45 -2.04 15.30 -21.26
C MET A 45 -0.57 15.08 -20.94
N PHE A 46 -0.17 15.40 -19.73
CA PHE A 46 1.17 15.17 -19.20
C PHE A 46 1.05 14.29 -17.96
N GLY A 47 1.83 13.20 -17.93
CA GLY A 47 1.92 12.29 -16.78
C GLY A 47 3.27 12.41 -16.10
N PHE A 48 3.24 12.50 -14.77
CA PHE A 48 4.42 12.43 -13.91
C PHE A 48 4.32 11.17 -13.05
N THR A 49 5.42 10.45 -12.91
CA THR A 49 5.49 9.26 -12.04
C THR A 49 6.92 8.89 -11.71
N GLY A 50 7.16 8.50 -10.46
CA GLY A 50 8.43 7.90 -10.03
C GLY A 50 8.56 6.43 -10.44
N THR A 51 7.44 5.75 -10.80
CA THR A 51 7.39 4.32 -11.11
C THR A 51 6.66 4.05 -12.44
N PRO A 52 7.26 4.42 -13.59
CA PRO A 52 6.64 4.19 -14.89
C PRO A 52 6.43 2.71 -15.18
N ILE A 53 5.34 2.40 -15.87
CA ILE A 53 5.03 1.04 -16.30
C ILE A 53 5.68 0.82 -17.68
N PHE A 54 6.66 -0.06 -17.72
CA PHE A 54 7.33 -0.53 -18.93
C PHE A 54 6.72 -1.84 -19.44
N GLU A 55 7.09 -2.29 -20.62
CA GLU A 55 6.61 -3.55 -21.18
C GLU A 55 6.84 -4.78 -20.29
N LYS A 56 7.96 -4.79 -19.54
CA LYS A 56 8.35 -5.92 -18.67
C LYS A 56 7.47 -6.04 -17.40
N ASN A 57 6.90 -4.95 -16.92
CA ASN A 57 6.06 -4.91 -15.73
C ASN A 57 4.61 -4.48 -16.05
N SER A 58 4.22 -4.51 -17.33
CA SER A 58 2.88 -4.17 -17.77
C SER A 58 1.93 -5.36 -17.68
N GLN A 59 0.69 -5.08 -17.31
CA GLN A 59 -0.40 -6.05 -17.44
C GLN A 59 -0.91 -6.08 -18.88
N SER A 60 -1.28 -7.25 -19.36
CA SER A 60 -1.94 -7.40 -20.65
C SER A 60 -3.45 -7.45 -20.47
N LYS A 61 -4.17 -6.55 -21.13
CA LYS A 61 -5.64 -6.57 -21.19
C LYS A 61 -6.08 -6.69 -22.66
N ALA A 62 -6.82 -7.73 -22.98
CA ALA A 62 -7.26 -8.01 -24.36
C ALA A 62 -6.11 -7.99 -25.40
N GLY A 63 -4.94 -8.54 -25.03
CA GLY A 63 -3.78 -8.60 -25.93
C GLY A 63 -2.98 -7.29 -26.05
N LEU A 64 -3.39 -6.22 -25.35
CA LEU A 64 -2.70 -4.94 -25.33
C LEU A 64 -1.87 -4.80 -24.06
N LYS A 65 -0.58 -4.46 -24.20
CA LYS A 65 0.27 -4.13 -23.06
C LYS A 65 -0.02 -2.70 -22.61
N LEU A 66 -0.46 -2.55 -21.36
CA LEU A 66 -0.79 -1.27 -20.79
C LEU A 66 0.48 -0.64 -20.19
N THR A 67 1.16 0.18 -20.96
CA THR A 67 2.38 0.90 -20.55
C THR A 67 2.12 2.39 -20.39
N THR A 68 3.00 3.07 -19.65
CA THR A 68 2.94 4.54 -19.53
C THR A 68 3.09 5.22 -20.89
N ASP A 69 3.95 4.70 -21.77
CA ASP A 69 4.14 5.21 -23.14
C ASP A 69 2.87 5.05 -24.00
N TYR A 70 2.09 3.98 -23.80
CA TYR A 70 0.81 3.80 -24.46
C TYR A 70 -0.20 4.92 -24.13
N LEU A 71 -0.17 5.43 -22.90
CA LEU A 71 -1.09 6.51 -22.46
C LEU A 71 -0.67 7.89 -22.96
N PHE A 72 0.62 8.19 -22.86
CA PHE A 72 1.15 9.55 -23.06
C PHE A 72 1.92 9.74 -24.37
N ASN A 73 2.01 8.70 -25.20
CA ASN A 73 2.64 8.66 -26.54
C ASN A 73 4.16 8.89 -26.56
N ALA A 74 4.74 9.67 -25.66
CA ALA A 74 6.16 9.96 -25.65
C ALA A 74 6.68 10.18 -24.22
N CYS A 75 7.81 9.57 -23.89
CA CYS A 75 8.56 9.86 -22.68
C CYS A 75 9.42 11.11 -22.90
N LEU A 76 9.05 12.23 -22.27
CA LEU A 76 9.78 13.50 -22.41
C LEU A 76 11.03 13.57 -21.54
N HIS A 77 11.00 12.91 -20.38
CA HIS A 77 12.10 12.84 -19.44
C HIS A 77 12.04 11.53 -18.65
N LYS A 78 13.20 10.94 -18.39
CA LYS A 78 13.34 9.70 -17.63
C LYS A 78 14.42 9.87 -16.57
N TYR A 79 14.02 9.78 -15.29
CA TYR A 79 14.92 9.74 -14.15
C TYR A 79 14.36 8.72 -13.16
N VAL A 80 14.86 7.50 -13.21
CA VAL A 80 14.35 6.38 -12.42
C VAL A 80 15.23 6.11 -11.20
N ILE A 81 14.79 5.20 -10.32
CA ILE A 81 15.45 4.90 -9.05
C ILE A 81 16.94 4.57 -9.20
N VAL A 82 17.33 3.86 -10.27
CA VAL A 82 18.74 3.54 -10.53
C VAL A 82 19.57 4.80 -10.83
N ASP A 83 18.99 5.80 -11.50
CA ASP A 83 19.64 7.08 -11.76
C ASP A 83 19.78 7.86 -10.45
N ALA A 84 18.73 7.90 -9.65
CA ALA A 84 18.70 8.58 -8.36
C ALA A 84 19.71 7.98 -7.35
N ILE A 85 19.89 6.65 -7.35
CA ILE A 85 20.89 5.96 -6.53
C ILE A 85 22.30 6.30 -7.03
N ARG A 86 22.54 6.24 -8.35
CA ARG A 86 23.83 6.59 -8.95
C ARG A 86 24.24 8.03 -8.61
N ASP A 87 23.28 8.94 -8.68
CA ASP A 87 23.49 10.36 -8.40
C ASP A 87 23.48 10.68 -6.89
N ARG A 88 23.30 9.66 -6.03
CA ARG A 88 23.26 9.77 -4.56
C ARG A 88 22.10 10.62 -4.01
N ASN A 89 21.04 10.77 -4.77
CA ASN A 89 19.81 11.45 -4.34
C ASN A 89 18.91 10.54 -3.52
N VAL A 90 19.08 9.21 -3.66
CA VAL A 90 18.36 8.18 -2.92
C VAL A 90 19.37 7.17 -2.38
N LEU A 91 19.10 6.65 -1.18
CA LEU A 91 19.92 5.60 -0.57
C LEU A 91 19.78 4.29 -1.36
N GLN A 92 20.87 3.55 -1.43
CA GLN A 92 20.85 2.20 -1.98
C GLN A 92 20.03 1.29 -1.06
N PHE A 93 19.24 0.40 -1.65
CA PHE A 93 18.47 -0.61 -0.94
C PHE A 93 18.86 -2.02 -1.39
N GLN A 94 18.55 -3.00 -0.56
CA GLN A 94 18.73 -4.41 -0.85
C GLN A 94 17.37 -5.11 -0.87
N ILE A 95 17.18 -6.02 -1.81
CA ILE A 95 15.98 -6.86 -1.89
C ILE A 95 16.36 -8.26 -1.40
N ASP A 96 15.70 -8.72 -0.35
CA ASP A 96 15.81 -10.09 0.16
C ASP A 96 14.53 -10.86 -0.20
N TYR A 97 14.63 -11.78 -1.13
CA TYR A 97 13.52 -12.68 -1.46
C TYR A 97 13.44 -13.81 -0.43
N ARG A 98 12.27 -14.03 0.14
CA ARG A 98 12.00 -15.08 1.11
C ARG A 98 10.77 -15.88 0.69
N GLY A 99 10.98 -17.13 0.39
CA GLY A 99 9.95 -18.09 -0.02
C GLY A 99 10.60 -19.21 -0.82
N LYS A 100 10.17 -20.43 -0.56
CA LYS A 100 10.48 -21.58 -1.42
C LYS A 100 9.16 -22.21 -1.80
N TYR A 101 8.91 -22.26 -3.08
CA TYR A 101 7.86 -23.10 -3.62
C TYR A 101 8.48 -24.48 -3.88
N THR A 102 7.96 -25.49 -3.21
CA THR A 102 8.33 -26.86 -3.52
C THR A 102 7.17 -27.45 -4.30
N ALA A 103 7.31 -27.59 -5.60
CA ALA A 103 6.37 -28.41 -6.36
C ALA A 103 6.45 -29.83 -5.79
N LYS A 104 5.30 -30.48 -5.57
CA LYS A 104 5.24 -31.87 -5.09
C LYS A 104 6.02 -32.74 -6.07
N GLY A 105 7.28 -33.09 -5.73
CA GLY A 105 8.13 -34.00 -6.49
C GLY A 105 9.40 -33.43 -7.11
N MET A 106 9.69 -32.12 -7.03
CA MET A 106 10.94 -31.55 -7.52
C MET A 106 11.55 -30.59 -6.49
N ALA A 107 12.76 -30.90 -6.04
CA ALA A 107 13.61 -29.97 -5.32
C ALA A 107 14.42 -29.17 -6.37
N THR A 108 14.00 -27.96 -6.70
CA THR A 108 14.79 -27.07 -7.54
C THR A 108 15.12 -25.78 -6.78
N ASN A 109 16.37 -25.34 -6.94
CA ASN A 109 16.91 -24.13 -6.30
C ASN A 109 16.60 -22.84 -7.12
N GLU A 110 15.68 -22.90 -8.07
CA GLU A 110 15.34 -21.77 -8.94
C GLU A 110 14.10 -21.04 -8.42
N SER A 111 14.17 -19.71 -8.38
CA SER A 111 13.03 -18.84 -8.12
C SER A 111 12.11 -18.92 -9.35
N TYR A 112 10.93 -19.47 -9.19
CA TYR A 112 9.92 -19.45 -10.23
C TYR A 112 9.19 -18.13 -10.25
N ASP A 113 9.02 -17.56 -11.45
CA ASP A 113 8.07 -16.50 -11.72
C ASP A 113 6.64 -16.97 -11.44
N GLU A 114 5.75 -16.03 -11.15
CA GLU A 114 4.37 -16.25 -10.69
C GLU A 114 3.45 -17.03 -11.66
N ASP A 115 3.93 -17.39 -12.84
CA ASP A 115 3.19 -18.03 -13.91
C ASP A 115 3.43 -19.55 -14.00
N VAL A 116 3.48 -20.26 -12.90
CA VAL A 116 3.47 -21.72 -12.94
C VAL A 116 2.04 -22.20 -13.21
N GLU A 117 1.84 -22.72 -14.41
CA GLU A 117 0.57 -23.28 -14.88
C GLU A 117 0.03 -24.31 -13.87
N GLY A 118 -1.17 -24.09 -13.32
CA GLY A 118 -1.85 -25.01 -12.39
C GLY A 118 -1.73 -24.67 -10.91
N ILE A 119 -1.11 -23.56 -10.50
CA ILE A 119 -1.15 -23.05 -9.12
C ILE A 119 -2.22 -21.95 -9.03
N ASP A 120 -3.23 -22.17 -8.19
CA ASP A 120 -4.12 -21.09 -7.77
C ASP A 120 -3.34 -20.15 -6.84
N THR A 121 -2.83 -19.07 -7.41
CA THR A 121 -2.03 -18.06 -6.69
C THR A 121 -2.80 -17.46 -5.52
N LYS A 122 -4.13 -17.32 -5.63
CA LYS A 122 -4.97 -16.82 -4.55
C LYS A 122 -5.01 -17.80 -3.38
N GLU A 123 -5.25 -19.08 -3.63
CA GLU A 123 -5.23 -20.13 -2.59
C GLU A 123 -3.85 -20.20 -1.91
N LEU A 124 -2.78 -20.04 -2.69
CA LEU A 124 -1.43 -20.02 -2.15
C LEU A 124 -1.18 -18.79 -1.24
N TYR A 125 -1.59 -17.60 -1.67
CA TYR A 125 -1.37 -16.37 -0.90
C TYR A 125 -2.23 -16.28 0.35
N ASP A 126 -3.43 -16.84 0.33
CA ASP A 126 -4.38 -16.83 1.44
C ASP A 126 -4.24 -18.04 2.39
N ASN A 127 -3.26 -18.92 2.17
CA ASN A 127 -3.03 -20.09 3.00
C ASN A 127 -2.68 -19.70 4.46
N PRO A 128 -3.49 -20.08 5.47
CA PRO A 128 -3.30 -19.67 6.86
C PRO A 128 -1.94 -20.08 7.45
N GLN A 129 -1.44 -21.26 7.08
CA GLN A 129 -0.14 -21.74 7.56
C GLN A 129 1.00 -20.88 7.02
N ARG A 130 0.91 -20.49 5.75
CA ARG A 130 1.88 -19.57 5.13
C ARG A 130 1.86 -18.21 5.81
N LEU A 131 0.68 -17.63 6.05
CA LEU A 131 0.55 -16.35 6.72
C LEU A 131 1.15 -16.40 8.14
N GLU A 132 0.87 -17.46 8.89
CA GLU A 132 1.46 -17.65 10.23
C GLU A 132 2.98 -17.79 10.18
N MET A 133 3.52 -18.56 9.24
CA MET A 133 4.98 -18.69 9.06
C MET A 133 5.63 -17.34 8.75
N ILE A 134 5.01 -16.50 7.93
CA ILE A 134 5.50 -15.16 7.61
C ILE A 134 5.48 -14.28 8.86
N ALA A 135 4.37 -14.26 9.62
CA ALA A 135 4.26 -13.49 10.86
C ALA A 135 5.33 -13.90 11.87
N ARG A 136 5.53 -15.21 12.09
CA ARG A 136 6.60 -15.75 12.96
C ARG A 136 7.98 -15.36 12.50
N TYR A 137 8.24 -15.45 11.20
CA TYR A 137 9.50 -15.03 10.62
C TYR A 137 9.77 -13.56 10.89
N ILE A 138 8.80 -12.67 10.60
CA ILE A 138 8.94 -11.23 10.82
C ILE A 138 9.22 -10.90 12.29
N VAL A 139 8.45 -11.47 13.22
CA VAL A 139 8.65 -11.25 14.66
C VAL A 139 10.06 -11.67 15.10
N ASN A 140 10.59 -12.77 14.54
CA ASN A 140 11.90 -13.28 14.92
C ASN A 140 13.08 -12.48 14.35
N ILE A 141 12.91 -11.87 13.16
CA ILE A 141 14.02 -11.16 12.50
C ILE A 141 13.95 -9.63 12.63
N HIS A 142 12.83 -9.12 13.14
CA HIS A 142 12.56 -7.67 13.16
C HIS A 142 13.73 -6.88 13.77
N ASP A 143 14.14 -7.22 14.99
CA ASP A 143 15.21 -6.49 15.68
C ASP A 143 16.53 -6.55 14.92
N THR A 144 16.84 -7.68 14.26
CA THR A 144 18.04 -7.80 13.41
C THR A 144 17.94 -6.89 12.17
N LYS A 145 16.79 -6.86 11.50
CA LYS A 145 16.61 -6.08 10.27
C LYS A 145 16.47 -4.58 10.53
N THR A 146 15.97 -4.21 11.69
CA THR A 146 15.76 -2.82 12.09
C THR A 146 16.87 -2.26 13.01
N ARG A 147 18.01 -2.95 13.12
CA ARG A 147 19.11 -2.58 14.02
C ARG A 147 18.64 -2.32 15.45
N ASN A 148 17.98 -3.31 16.05
CA ASN A 148 17.41 -3.21 17.40
C ASN A 148 16.40 -2.04 17.52
N ARG A 149 15.52 -1.89 16.53
CA ARG A 149 14.44 -0.90 16.47
C ARG A 149 14.92 0.54 16.31
N GLU A 150 16.13 0.74 15.77
CA GLU A 150 16.56 2.06 15.30
C GLU A 150 15.73 2.51 14.08
N PHE A 151 15.12 1.58 13.37
CA PHE A 151 14.24 1.84 12.22
C PHE A 151 12.90 1.17 12.41
N THR A 152 11.86 1.79 11.85
CA THR A 152 10.53 1.20 11.75
C THR A 152 10.43 0.32 10.49
N ALA A 153 9.48 -0.61 10.50
CA ALA A 153 9.16 -1.42 9.33
C ALA A 153 7.76 -1.09 8.82
N MET A 154 7.60 -1.05 7.50
CA MET A 154 6.29 -0.99 6.86
C MET A 154 5.98 -2.35 6.26
N PHE A 155 4.84 -2.92 6.61
CA PHE A 155 4.38 -4.20 6.11
C PHE A 155 3.17 -4.01 5.19
N CYS A 156 3.43 -4.07 3.89
CA CYS A 156 2.43 -3.86 2.86
C CYS A 156 1.77 -5.17 2.49
N VAL A 157 0.45 -5.18 2.46
CA VAL A 157 -0.36 -6.35 2.11
C VAL A 157 -1.37 -6.01 1.00
N SER A 158 -1.87 -7.05 0.33
CA SER A 158 -2.68 -6.91 -0.88
C SER A 158 -4.13 -6.47 -0.63
N SER A 159 -4.67 -6.70 0.58
CA SER A 159 -6.08 -6.43 0.88
C SER A 159 -6.30 -6.15 2.37
N VAL A 160 -7.44 -5.49 2.68
CA VAL A 160 -7.87 -5.29 4.07
C VAL A 160 -8.12 -6.62 4.78
N GLU A 161 -8.62 -7.63 4.08
CA GLU A 161 -8.82 -8.96 4.63
C GLU A 161 -7.50 -9.58 5.08
N THR A 162 -6.49 -9.58 4.21
CA THR A 162 -5.15 -10.07 4.52
C THR A 162 -4.49 -9.25 5.65
N LEU A 163 -4.69 -7.92 5.67
CA LEU A 163 -4.21 -7.06 6.76
C LEU A 163 -4.78 -7.49 8.10
N THR A 164 -6.10 -7.72 8.17
CA THR A 164 -6.74 -8.13 9.43
C THR A 164 -6.26 -9.49 9.92
N GLN A 165 -6.01 -10.44 9.00
CA GLN A 165 -5.45 -11.74 9.34
C GLN A 165 -4.02 -11.59 9.91
N TYR A 166 -3.18 -10.78 9.29
CA TYR A 166 -1.82 -10.56 9.82
C TYR A 166 -1.80 -9.83 11.14
N TYR A 167 -2.68 -8.84 11.34
CA TYR A 167 -2.75 -8.16 12.62
C TYR A 167 -3.05 -9.14 13.76
N ASP A 168 -4.06 -10.00 13.57
CA ASP A 168 -4.46 -11.02 14.55
C ASP A 168 -3.35 -12.09 14.73
N LEU A 169 -2.67 -12.47 13.64
CA LEU A 169 -1.53 -13.40 13.72
C LEU A 169 -0.34 -12.79 14.46
N PHE A 170 -0.04 -11.52 14.28
CA PHE A 170 1.03 -10.88 15.05
C PHE A 170 0.70 -10.82 16.54
N GLU A 171 -0.53 -10.54 16.93
CA GLU A 171 -0.95 -10.59 18.33
C GLU A 171 -0.76 -12.01 18.90
N LYS A 172 -1.23 -13.04 18.19
CA LYS A 172 -1.08 -14.45 18.58
C LYS A 172 0.38 -14.85 18.71
N VAL A 173 1.18 -14.63 17.66
CA VAL A 173 2.59 -15.05 17.60
C VAL A 173 3.42 -14.39 18.70
N GLN A 174 3.17 -13.13 19.00
CA GLN A 174 3.88 -12.41 20.07
C GLN A 174 3.49 -12.95 21.46
N ALA A 175 2.22 -13.26 21.68
CA ALA A 175 1.77 -13.87 22.94
C ALA A 175 2.40 -15.26 23.15
N GLU A 176 2.44 -16.09 22.13
CA GLU A 176 3.09 -17.40 22.18
C GLU A 176 4.60 -17.26 22.45
N LYS A 177 5.27 -16.36 21.74
CA LYS A 177 6.70 -16.10 21.93
C LYS A 177 7.02 -15.58 23.33
N GLN A 178 6.16 -14.73 23.89
CA GLN A 178 6.33 -14.27 25.27
C GLN A 178 6.32 -15.45 26.26
N ILE A 179 5.36 -16.35 26.12
CA ILE A 179 5.26 -17.56 26.98
C ILE A 179 6.50 -18.44 26.80
N GLU A 180 6.94 -18.66 25.56
CA GLU A 180 8.12 -19.47 25.26
C GLU A 180 9.40 -18.89 25.87
N ASP A 181 9.60 -17.57 25.73
CA ASP A 181 10.79 -16.89 26.23
C ASP A 181 10.78 -16.82 27.78
N GLU A 182 9.62 -16.54 28.40
CA GLU A 182 9.48 -16.59 29.86
C GLU A 182 9.80 -17.96 30.43
N ALA A 183 9.33 -19.05 29.79
CA ALA A 183 9.65 -20.42 30.19
C ALA A 183 11.15 -20.77 30.10
N GLN A 184 11.90 -20.04 29.28
CA GLN A 184 13.34 -20.19 29.10
C GLN A 184 14.15 -19.13 29.86
N GLY A 185 13.51 -18.33 30.72
CA GLY A 185 14.15 -17.27 31.50
C GLY A 185 14.64 -16.10 30.66
N ARG A 186 14.11 -15.93 29.43
CA ARG A 186 14.40 -14.80 28.54
C ARG A 186 13.32 -13.74 28.65
N ILE A 187 13.68 -12.50 28.39
CA ILE A 187 12.74 -11.37 28.35
C ILE A 187 12.40 -11.11 26.88
N PHE A 188 11.14 -11.33 26.50
CA PHE A 188 10.61 -10.91 25.23
C PHE A 188 10.06 -9.48 25.33
N LYS A 189 10.50 -8.61 24.45
CA LYS A 189 9.93 -7.26 24.29
C LYS A 189 8.99 -7.26 23.11
N PRO A 190 7.66 -7.19 23.30
CA PRO A 190 6.71 -7.18 22.19
C PRO A 190 6.96 -6.01 21.22
N LEU A 191 6.66 -6.24 19.94
CA LEU A 191 6.68 -5.22 18.91
C LEU A 191 5.41 -4.38 19.01
N THR A 192 5.57 -3.07 18.90
CA THR A 192 4.47 -2.13 18.75
C THR A 192 3.97 -2.17 17.32
N ILE A 193 2.78 -2.72 17.12
CA ILE A 193 2.18 -2.87 15.78
C ILE A 193 0.95 -1.97 15.69
N ALA A 194 0.90 -1.18 14.64
CA ALA A 194 -0.26 -0.37 14.29
C ALA A 194 -0.70 -0.67 12.86
N THR A 195 -1.93 -0.32 12.54
CA THR A 195 -2.48 -0.49 11.20
C THR A 195 -3.39 0.67 10.84
N ILE A 196 -3.42 0.97 9.56
CA ILE A 196 -4.36 1.92 9.01
C ILE A 196 -4.79 1.50 7.62
N PHE A 197 -6.07 1.62 7.35
CA PHE A 197 -6.65 1.41 6.02
C PHE A 197 -7.93 2.24 5.88
N SER A 198 -8.27 2.60 4.66
CA SER A 198 -9.52 3.31 4.39
C SER A 198 -10.67 2.32 4.25
N TYR A 199 -11.84 2.67 4.78
CA TYR A 199 -13.03 1.84 4.76
C TYR A 199 -14.22 2.48 4.06
N ALA A 200 -14.12 3.74 3.63
CA ALA A 200 -15.24 4.49 3.06
C ALA A 200 -14.96 4.89 1.61
N ALA A 201 -15.75 4.35 0.69
CA ALA A 201 -15.80 4.85 -0.69
C ALA A 201 -16.67 6.12 -0.84
N ASN A 202 -17.43 6.56 0.19
CA ASN A 202 -18.49 7.55 0.05
C ASN A 202 -18.62 8.60 1.16
N GLU A 203 -17.75 8.67 2.15
CA GLU A 203 -17.80 9.77 3.12
C GLU A 203 -16.93 10.93 2.63
N ALA A 204 -17.56 12.07 2.35
CA ALA A 204 -16.88 13.31 1.96
C ALA A 204 -15.89 13.71 3.05
N VAL A 205 -14.61 13.61 2.75
CA VAL A 205 -13.55 14.11 3.62
C VAL A 205 -13.59 15.64 3.56
N PRO A 206 -13.52 16.36 4.70
CA PRO A 206 -13.45 17.82 4.70
C PRO A 206 -12.26 18.33 3.90
N THR A 207 -12.50 19.27 3.02
CA THR A 207 -11.61 19.71 1.93
C THR A 207 -10.58 20.77 2.33
N ASP A 208 -10.09 20.82 3.55
CA ASP A 208 -9.10 21.82 3.96
C ASP A 208 -7.70 21.25 4.18
N ASP A 209 -6.79 21.67 3.35
CA ASP A 209 -5.31 21.77 3.42
C ASP A 209 -4.40 20.53 3.34
N LEU A 210 -4.88 19.29 3.34
CA LEU A 210 -4.00 18.10 3.21
C LEU A 210 -4.58 16.99 2.33
N THR A 211 -5.50 17.35 1.48
CA THR A 211 -6.42 16.47 0.76
C THR A 211 -5.81 15.69 -0.42
N GLY A 212 -4.65 16.09 -0.91
CA GLY A 212 -4.02 15.42 -2.06
C GLY A 212 -3.69 13.94 -1.81
N LEU A 213 -3.08 13.64 -0.67
CA LEU A 213 -2.59 12.29 -0.35
C LEU A 213 -3.71 11.29 -0.06
N ILE A 214 -4.76 11.72 0.67
CA ILE A 214 -5.86 10.82 1.06
C ILE A 214 -6.81 10.55 -0.10
N HIS A 215 -7.03 11.52 -0.98
CA HIS A 215 -7.90 11.35 -2.15
C HIS A 215 -7.32 10.40 -3.20
N GLU A 216 -6.00 10.43 -3.42
CA GLU A 216 -5.34 9.51 -4.35
C GLU A 216 -5.35 8.08 -3.83
N GLU A 217 -5.11 7.89 -2.54
CA GLU A 217 -5.14 6.56 -1.90
C GLU A 217 -6.56 5.98 -1.79
N ALA A 218 -7.58 6.83 -1.70
CA ALA A 218 -8.99 6.40 -1.65
C ALA A 218 -9.54 5.97 -3.01
N ALA A 219 -8.98 6.42 -4.12
CA ALA A 219 -9.45 6.07 -5.46
C ALA A 219 -9.19 4.60 -5.85
N ASP A 220 -8.21 3.95 -5.21
CA ASP A 220 -7.83 2.55 -5.49
C ASP A 220 -8.55 1.53 -4.58
N ILE A 221 -9.53 1.97 -3.77
CA ILE A 221 -10.22 1.06 -2.86
C ILE A 221 -11.35 0.34 -3.60
N PRO A 222 -11.37 -1.01 -3.58
CA PRO A 222 -12.50 -1.76 -4.09
C PRO A 222 -13.79 -1.35 -3.36
N SER A 223 -14.86 -1.12 -4.11
CA SER A 223 -16.16 -0.61 -3.65
C SER A 223 -16.96 -1.53 -2.69
N GLN A 224 -16.31 -2.51 -2.06
CA GLN A 224 -16.91 -3.45 -1.11
C GLN A 224 -16.12 -3.49 0.20
N VAL A 225 -16.20 -2.42 0.98
CA VAL A 225 -15.78 -2.48 2.37
C VAL A 225 -17.00 -2.79 3.22
N ASN A 226 -17.03 -3.98 3.79
CA ASN A 226 -18.11 -4.48 4.63
C ASN A 226 -18.13 -3.75 5.99
N SER A 227 -19.30 -3.66 6.64
CA SER A 227 -19.46 -3.26 8.04
C SER A 227 -18.46 -3.97 8.97
N SER A 228 -18.16 -5.23 8.69
CA SER A 228 -17.12 -6.02 9.36
C SER A 228 -15.70 -5.41 9.32
N SER A 229 -15.31 -4.69 8.27
CA SER A 229 -13.99 -4.07 8.19
C SER A 229 -13.89 -2.83 9.07
N ARG A 230 -14.97 -2.07 9.22
CA ARG A 230 -15.06 -0.94 10.14
C ARG A 230 -14.95 -1.40 11.59
N ASP A 231 -15.71 -2.45 11.96
CA ASP A 231 -15.67 -3.02 13.31
C ASP A 231 -14.26 -3.50 13.70
N LYS A 232 -13.55 -4.10 12.73
CA LYS A 232 -12.15 -4.52 12.91
C LYS A 232 -11.23 -3.31 13.09
N LEU A 233 -11.39 -2.25 12.28
CA LEU A 233 -10.61 -1.04 12.42
C LEU A 233 -10.85 -0.38 13.79
N ASP A 234 -12.09 -0.31 14.25
CA ASP A 234 -12.42 0.23 15.58
C ASP A 234 -11.75 -0.58 16.70
N ARG A 235 -11.67 -1.91 16.57
CA ARG A 235 -10.92 -2.76 17.50
C ARG A 235 -9.41 -2.41 17.51
N TYR A 236 -8.82 -2.23 16.34
CA TYR A 236 -7.39 -1.90 16.22
C TYR A 236 -7.10 -0.49 16.74
N ILE A 237 -7.98 0.47 16.48
CA ILE A 237 -7.90 1.81 17.05
C ILE A 237 -8.06 1.75 18.58
N ALA A 238 -8.93 0.93 19.12
CA ALA A 238 -9.07 0.73 20.56
C ALA A 238 -7.79 0.17 21.21
N ASN A 239 -7.12 -0.79 20.54
CA ASN A 239 -5.83 -1.30 20.99
C ASN A 239 -4.75 -0.20 20.97
N TYR A 240 -4.71 0.58 19.89
CA TYR A 240 -3.82 1.71 19.74
C TYR A 240 -4.06 2.77 20.83
N ASN A 241 -5.33 3.15 21.08
CA ASN A 241 -5.71 4.09 22.12
C ASN A 241 -5.25 3.64 23.51
N ARG A 242 -5.39 2.34 23.80
CA ARG A 242 -4.94 1.77 25.08
C ARG A 242 -3.43 1.86 25.23
N GLN A 243 -2.69 1.58 24.16
CA GLN A 243 -1.22 1.58 24.16
C GLN A 243 -0.66 3.00 24.28
N PHE A 244 -1.23 3.94 23.55
CA PHE A 244 -0.72 5.32 23.46
C PHE A 244 -1.49 6.33 24.32
N LYS A 245 -2.50 5.89 25.09
CA LYS A 245 -3.36 6.72 25.93
C LYS A 245 -4.03 7.85 25.14
N THR A 246 -4.53 7.52 23.96
CA THR A 246 -5.28 8.38 23.06
C THR A 246 -6.77 8.01 23.04
N ASN A 247 -7.59 8.74 22.29
CA ASN A 247 -9.05 8.50 22.22
C ASN A 247 -9.56 8.73 20.79
N TYR A 248 -8.97 8.05 19.82
CA TYR A 248 -9.39 8.13 18.42
C TYR A 248 -10.52 7.14 18.13
N ASN A 249 -11.26 7.41 17.04
CA ASN A 249 -12.27 6.51 16.47
C ASN A 249 -12.14 6.46 14.94
N SER A 250 -12.84 5.52 14.31
CA SER A 250 -12.82 5.35 12.85
C SER A 250 -13.69 6.35 12.09
N GLY A 251 -14.45 7.20 12.79
CA GLY A 251 -15.31 8.22 12.20
C GLY A 251 -14.62 9.58 12.08
N ASP A 252 -15.16 10.56 12.78
CA ASP A 252 -14.74 11.97 12.77
C ASP A 252 -13.28 12.21 13.19
N GLN A 253 -12.69 11.28 13.96
CA GLN A 253 -11.31 11.38 14.41
C GLN A 253 -10.32 10.52 13.60
N PHE A 254 -10.77 9.85 12.53
CA PHE A 254 -9.91 9.02 11.70
C PHE A 254 -8.71 9.79 11.14
N TYR A 255 -8.90 11.02 10.74
CA TYR A 255 -7.83 11.86 10.22
C TYR A 255 -6.80 12.24 11.31
N ALA A 256 -7.26 12.50 12.53
CA ALA A 256 -6.36 12.74 13.67
C ALA A 256 -5.55 11.48 14.01
N TYR A 257 -6.18 10.31 13.95
CA TYR A 257 -5.53 9.00 14.08
C TYR A 257 -4.44 8.80 13.01
N TYR A 258 -4.76 9.10 11.75
CA TYR A 258 -3.80 9.03 10.63
C TYR A 258 -2.55 9.89 10.90
N ARG A 259 -2.75 11.13 11.31
CA ARG A 259 -1.63 12.04 11.61
C ARG A 259 -0.79 11.57 12.80
N ASP A 260 -1.43 11.06 13.85
CA ASP A 260 -0.71 10.57 15.02
C ASP A 260 0.12 9.32 14.67
N ILE A 261 -0.43 8.37 13.90
CA ILE A 261 0.34 7.23 13.38
C ILE A 261 1.55 7.72 12.60
N ALA A 262 1.36 8.61 11.63
CA ALA A 262 2.45 9.13 10.81
C ALA A 262 3.57 9.74 11.67
N GLN A 263 3.20 10.53 12.69
CA GLN A 263 4.16 11.12 13.62
C GLN A 263 4.86 10.08 14.50
N ARG A 264 4.14 9.06 14.97
CA ARG A 264 4.72 8.00 15.79
C ARG A 264 5.64 7.07 15.01
N VAL A 265 5.35 6.79 13.75
CA VAL A 265 6.26 6.07 12.86
C VAL A 265 7.56 6.86 12.70
N LYS A 266 7.47 8.16 12.40
CA LYS A 266 8.66 9.05 12.32
C LYS A 266 9.45 9.09 13.63
N ASN A 267 8.78 9.06 14.76
CA ASN A 267 9.39 9.07 16.09
C ASN A 267 9.82 7.66 16.57
N ARG A 268 9.71 6.62 15.73
CA ARG A 268 10.10 5.22 16.06
C ARG A 268 9.35 4.65 17.27
N GLN A 269 8.10 5.10 17.47
CA GLN A 269 7.22 4.61 18.54
C GLN A 269 6.36 3.43 18.07
N ILE A 270 6.34 3.18 16.77
CA ILE A 270 5.70 2.03 16.12
C ILE A 270 6.79 1.22 15.46
N ASP A 271 6.90 -0.06 15.80
CA ASP A 271 7.90 -0.96 15.24
C ASP A 271 7.48 -1.45 13.85
N ILE A 272 6.19 -1.80 13.67
CA ILE A 272 5.63 -2.24 12.40
C ILE A 272 4.32 -1.49 12.11
N LEU A 273 4.25 -0.86 10.94
CA LEU A 273 3.00 -0.32 10.40
C LEU A 273 2.50 -1.24 9.29
N ILE A 274 1.31 -1.84 9.49
CA ILE A 274 0.66 -2.68 8.48
C ILE A 274 -0.28 -1.80 7.64
N VAL A 275 -0.12 -1.85 6.31
CA VAL A 275 -0.87 -0.99 5.38
C VAL A 275 -1.37 -1.73 4.16
N VAL A 276 -2.45 -1.22 3.58
CA VAL A 276 -2.92 -1.57 2.23
C VAL A 276 -2.90 -0.29 1.42
N ASN A 277 -1.99 -0.20 0.46
CA ASN A 277 -1.78 0.94 -0.44
C ASN A 277 -1.50 2.30 0.19
N MET A 278 -1.73 2.49 1.49
CA MET A 278 -1.48 3.75 2.20
C MET A 278 0.00 3.89 2.57
N PHE A 279 0.50 5.12 2.64
CA PHE A 279 1.90 5.44 2.97
C PHE A 279 2.96 4.89 2.01
N LEU A 280 2.58 4.35 0.85
CA LEU A 280 3.53 3.77 -0.11
C LEU A 280 4.23 4.84 -0.96
N THR A 281 3.57 5.97 -1.18
CA THR A 281 4.13 7.11 -1.91
C THR A 281 3.98 8.38 -1.08
N GLY A 282 4.91 9.31 -1.22
CA GLY A 282 4.87 10.61 -0.55
C GLY A 282 5.08 10.60 0.97
N PHE A 283 5.19 9.43 1.61
CA PHE A 283 5.46 9.35 3.04
C PHE A 283 6.97 9.47 3.32
N ASP A 284 7.38 10.62 3.86
CA ASP A 284 8.76 10.86 4.25
C ASP A 284 8.95 10.52 5.73
N SER A 285 9.66 9.43 5.98
CA SER A 285 10.05 8.96 7.32
C SER A 285 11.55 9.17 7.54
N LYS A 286 12.01 10.40 7.38
CA LYS A 286 13.40 10.72 7.75
C LYS A 286 13.59 10.54 9.24
N PRO A 287 14.67 9.87 9.65
CA PRO A 287 15.01 9.72 11.06
C PRO A 287 15.35 11.05 11.71
#